data_ffa5ce7acb960b01e3d650a9c9f37ea1
#
_entry.id   ffa5ce7acb960b01e3d650a9c9f37ea1
#
_cell.length_a   1.000
_cell.length_b   1.000
_cell.length_c   1.000
_cell.angle_alpha   90.00
_cell.angle_beta   90.00
_cell.angle_gamma   90.00
#
_symmetry.space_group_name_H-M   'P 1'
#
loop_
_entity.id
_entity.type
_entity.pdbx_description
1 polymer ?
#
loop_
_entity_poly.entity_id
_entity_poly.type
_entity_poly.pdbx_seq_one_letter_code
_entity_poly.pdbx_strand_id
1 'polypeptide(L)' 'MWKVVIIVCALGNPCVLMEEDPVKQYNIKSECMANASAKHSDIVQSLTDIGYIIEKSDFTCEMMGESA' A
#
# COMPACT_ATOMS: atom_id res chain seq x y z
N MET A 1 9.57 4.09 13.40
CA MET A 1 8.52 3.16 12.97
C MET A 1 8.17 3.37 11.52
N TRP A 2 7.77 2.32 10.87
CA TRP A 2 7.45 2.37 9.44
C TRP A 2 6.01 1.97 9.23
N LYS A 3 5.36 2.52 8.21
CA LYS A 3 3.99 2.12 7.85
C LYS A 3 3.93 1.79 6.37
N VAL A 4 3.00 0.93 6.01
CA VAL A 4 2.79 0.51 4.64
C VAL A 4 1.95 1.55 3.90
N VAL A 5 2.39 1.92 2.70
CA VAL A 5 1.62 2.81 1.82
C VAL A 5 1.55 2.15 0.45
N ILE A 6 0.37 2.08 -0.12
CA ILE A 6 0.14 1.46 -1.41
C ILE A 6 -0.50 2.49 -2.34
N ILE A 7 0.01 2.57 -3.56
CA ILE A 7 -0.49 3.51 -4.56
C ILE A 7 -1.11 2.69 -5.67
N VAL A 8 -2.34 3.00 -6.02
CA VAL A 8 -3.03 2.29 -7.10
C VAL A 8 -3.63 3.32 -8.06
N CYS A 9 -3.39 3.11 -9.34
CA CYS A 9 -3.93 3.95 -10.39
C CYS A 9 -4.75 3.05 -11.31
N ALA A 10 -6.05 3.18 -11.26
CA ALA A 10 -6.95 2.39 -12.12
C ALA A 10 -7.36 3.20 -13.33
N LEU A 11 -7.59 2.53 -14.44
CA LEU A 11 -7.98 3.18 -15.67
C LEU A 11 -9.29 3.96 -15.46
N GLY A 12 -9.28 5.20 -15.83
CA GLY A 12 -10.47 6.04 -15.70
C GLY A 12 -10.68 6.64 -14.33
N ASN A 13 -9.76 6.41 -13.39
CA ASN A 13 -9.87 6.92 -12.03
C ASN A 13 -8.57 7.57 -11.60
N PRO A 14 -8.62 8.50 -10.67
CA PRO A 14 -7.38 9.09 -10.16
C PRO A 14 -6.63 8.07 -9.31
N CYS A 15 -5.34 8.26 -9.20
CA CYS A 15 -4.54 7.42 -8.34
C CYS A 15 -4.92 7.64 -6.88
N VAL A 16 -4.93 6.60 -6.09
CA VAL A 16 -5.25 6.70 -4.68
C VAL A 16 -4.14 6.10 -3.85
N LEU A 17 -3.97 6.64 -2.66
CA LEU A 17 -3.05 6.10 -1.69
C LEU A 17 -3.85 5.31 -0.67
N MET A 18 -3.36 4.15 -0.32
CA MET A 18 -4.03 3.29 0.65
C MET A 18 -3.06 2.92 1.76
N GLU A 19 -3.58 2.83 2.96
CA GLU A 19 -2.81 2.40 4.11
C GLU A 19 -3.55 1.26 4.79
N GLU A 20 -2.87 0.54 5.67
CA GLU A 20 -3.53 -0.52 6.42
C GLU A 20 -4.57 0.08 7.37
N ASP A 21 -5.64 -0.65 7.63
CA ASP A 21 -6.70 -0.17 8.52
C ASP A 21 -7.02 -1.29 9.51
N PRO A 22 -6.55 -1.16 10.75
CA PRO A 22 -5.83 -0.02 11.29
C PRO A 22 -4.38 0.02 10.81
N VAL A 23 -3.78 1.20 10.88
CA VAL A 23 -2.41 1.35 10.46
C VAL A 23 -1.51 0.61 11.44
N LYS A 24 -0.66 -0.27 10.91
CA LYS A 24 0.28 -0.99 11.73
C LYS A 24 1.63 -0.32 11.67
N GLN A 25 2.37 -0.45 12.75
CA GLN A 25 3.70 0.14 12.86
C GLN A 25 4.71 -0.98 12.85
N TYR A 26 5.74 -0.81 12.05
CA TYR A 26 6.80 -1.81 11.94
C TYR A 26 8.12 -1.19 12.41
N ASN A 27 8.87 -1.93 13.21
CA ASN A 27 10.13 -1.43 13.72
C ASN A 27 11.23 -1.47 12.66
N ILE A 28 11.16 -2.39 11.74
CA ILE A 28 12.21 -2.63 10.76
C ILE A 28 11.63 -2.42 9.37
N LYS A 29 12.35 -1.66 8.55
CA LYS A 29 11.87 -1.35 7.20
C LYS A 29 11.69 -2.60 6.35
N SER A 30 12.59 -3.57 6.44
CA SER A 30 12.47 -4.78 5.63
C SER A 30 11.22 -5.58 5.98
N GLU A 31 10.84 -5.57 7.26
CA GLU A 31 9.61 -6.22 7.66
C GLU A 31 8.40 -5.49 7.12
N CYS A 32 8.43 -4.16 7.15
CA CYS A 32 7.37 -3.36 6.57
C CYS A 32 7.25 -3.62 5.07
N MET A 33 8.37 -3.67 4.37
CA MET A 33 8.36 -3.88 2.92
C MET A 33 7.80 -5.26 2.56
N ALA A 34 8.11 -6.29 3.33
CA ALA A 34 7.56 -7.62 3.09
C ALA A 34 6.03 -7.61 3.24
N ASN A 35 5.55 -6.92 4.27
CA ASN A 35 4.11 -6.82 4.48
C ASN A 35 3.46 -5.94 3.43
N ALA A 36 4.15 -4.88 2.99
CA ALA A 36 3.64 -4.01 1.93
C ALA A 36 3.47 -4.78 0.63
N SER A 37 4.43 -5.63 0.30
CA SER A 37 4.36 -6.44 -0.90
C SER A 37 3.15 -7.38 -0.86
N ALA A 38 2.92 -8.03 0.26
CA ALA A 38 1.79 -8.93 0.39
C ALA A 38 0.46 -8.18 0.30
N LYS A 39 0.38 -7.02 0.96
CA LYS A 39 -0.84 -6.22 0.94
C LYS A 39 -1.10 -5.68 -0.45
N HIS A 40 -0.06 -5.24 -1.15
CA HIS A 40 -0.18 -4.74 -2.52
C HIS A 40 -0.78 -5.82 -3.43
N SER A 41 -0.29 -7.05 -3.32
CA SER A 41 -0.80 -8.15 -4.12
C SER A 41 -2.27 -8.40 -3.83
N ASP A 42 -2.66 -8.40 -2.56
CA ASP A 42 -4.05 -8.62 -2.17
C ASP A 42 -4.97 -7.51 -2.68
N ILE A 43 -4.54 -6.27 -2.58
CA ILE A 43 -5.36 -5.14 -3.02
C ILE A 43 -5.53 -5.16 -4.53
N VAL A 44 -4.46 -5.40 -5.27
CA VAL A 44 -4.54 -5.43 -6.72
C VAL A 44 -5.47 -6.56 -7.18
N GLN A 45 -5.35 -7.71 -6.55
CA GLN A 45 -6.21 -8.82 -6.91
C GLN A 45 -7.67 -8.54 -6.59
N SER A 46 -7.95 -7.97 -5.43
CA SER A 46 -9.32 -7.65 -5.05
C SER A 46 -9.94 -6.64 -6.01
N LEU A 47 -9.20 -5.60 -6.38
CA LEU A 47 -9.71 -4.59 -7.29
C LEU A 47 -9.94 -5.17 -8.69
N THR A 48 -9.04 -6.02 -9.14
CA THR A 48 -9.19 -6.67 -10.43
C THR A 48 -10.42 -7.57 -10.43
N ASP A 49 -10.66 -8.27 -9.33
CA ASP A 49 -11.80 -9.18 -9.23
C ASP A 49 -13.14 -8.44 -9.32
N ILE A 50 -13.20 -7.20 -8.86
CA ILE A 50 -14.44 -6.45 -8.94
C ILE A 50 -14.54 -5.58 -10.19
N GLY A 51 -13.58 -5.71 -11.10
CA GLY A 51 -13.71 -5.10 -12.42
C GLY A 51 -12.83 -3.91 -12.71
N TYR A 52 -11.95 -3.50 -11.81
CA TYR A 52 -11.05 -2.38 -12.10
C TYR A 52 -9.90 -2.86 -12.98
N ILE A 53 -9.46 -2.00 -13.87
CA ILE A 53 -8.28 -2.26 -14.69
C ILE A 53 -7.16 -1.44 -14.09
N ILE A 54 -6.18 -2.10 -13.51
CA ILE A 54 -5.09 -1.42 -12.82
C ILE A 54 -4.03 -1.06 -13.85
N GLU A 55 -3.79 0.25 -14.03
CA GLU A 55 -2.78 0.71 -14.95
C GLU A 55 -1.42 0.76 -14.28
N LYS A 56 -1.36 1.10 -13.02
CA LYS A 56 -0.11 1.23 -12.32
C LYS A 56 -0.35 1.02 -10.84
N SER A 57 0.52 0.34 -10.19
CA SER A 57 0.43 0.18 -8.74
C SER A 57 1.83 0.00 -8.18
N ASP A 58 2.01 0.39 -6.94
CA ASP A 58 3.29 0.28 -6.27
C ASP A 58 3.06 0.21 -4.77
N PHE A 59 4.09 -0.13 -4.03
CA PHE A 59 4.03 -0.13 -2.59
C PHE A 59 5.34 0.41 -2.03
N THR A 60 5.26 0.99 -0.85
CA THR A 60 6.43 1.53 -0.18
C THR A 60 6.18 1.58 1.31
N CYS A 61 7.20 1.88 2.06
CA CYS A 61 7.07 2.11 3.49
C CYS A 61 7.54 3.52 3.78
N GLU A 62 6.80 4.21 4.61
CA GLU A 62 7.14 5.56 5.01
C GLU A 62 7.48 5.57 6.49
N MET A 63 8.48 6.37 6.86
CA MET A 63 8.81 6.56 8.25
C MET A 63 7.67 7.34 8.90
N MET A 64 7.14 6.83 9.98
CA MET A 64 6.12 7.54 10.71
C MET A 64 6.77 8.68 11.46
N GLY A 65 6.20 9.80 11.31
CA GLY A 65 6.81 10.96 11.83
C GLY A 65 6.84 11.02 13.28
N GLU A 66 7.95 11.14 13.81
CA GLU A 66 8.10 11.29 15.07
C GLU A 66 8.45 12.54 15.32
N SER A 67 7.74 13.26 15.54
CA SER A 67 8.16 14.55 15.79
C SER A 67 8.96 14.62 16.84
N ALA A 68 9.69 14.17 17.01
CA ALA A 68 10.53 14.26 18.08
C ALA A 68 10.65 15.57 18.69
#